data_688ac33d84c42675154b414e881cd60b
#
_entry.id   688ac33d84c42675154b414e881cd60b
#
_cell.length_a   1.000
_cell.length_b   1.000
_cell.length_c   1.000
_cell.angle_alpha   90.00
_cell.angle_beta   90.00
_cell.angle_gamma   90.00
#
_symmetry.space_group_name_H-M   'P 1'
#
loop_
_entity.id
_entity.type
_entity.pdbx_description
1 polymer ?
#
loop_
_entity_poly.entity_id
_entity_poly.type
_entity_poly.pdbx_seq_one_letter_code
_entity_poly.pdbx_strand_id
1 'polypeptide(L)'
;MSRRVVVTGATGFIGRHLTALLAARGIDVRAIIRPDSLHAAPAGTTVVRAPLVASALEEAFSGADTVVHLAGVVRALGDDAYTVVNVEGTRVVAEAARAAAARLIHISSLAAAGPASAAAPRSESDPPNPLTAYGKSKLAGEHAVTSVTGLRWTILRPGVVYGPGDRAMLPLFRLATWGILPMIGWSDAAYTFVHVGDVVRAIDAAIDGRSDGDIIFVGHPRPVTAREILEEIRAAVGRPAFLVRVPAPLGRIAAAASDAVERAIGRPLPLNRRRYAELLAEGFVCRVDRLRDRLGVVAAIDLREGLAQTVAWYRREGWLK
;
A
#
# COMPACT_ATOMS: atom_id res chain seq x y z
N MET A 1 -19.95 -23.64 -8.79
CA MET A 1 -19.82 -23.04 -7.45
C MET A 1 -19.24 -21.64 -7.61
N SER A 2 -19.74 -20.63 -6.88
CA SER A 2 -19.17 -19.28 -6.92
C SER A 2 -17.76 -19.32 -6.30
N ARG A 3 -16.81 -18.63 -6.93
CA ARG A 3 -15.43 -18.51 -6.40
C ARG A 3 -15.47 -17.78 -5.05
N ARG A 4 -14.81 -18.33 -4.02
CA ARG A 4 -14.69 -17.71 -2.69
C ARG A 4 -13.33 -17.05 -2.52
N VAL A 5 -13.35 -15.76 -2.23
CA VAL A 5 -12.15 -14.96 -1.96
C VAL A 5 -12.15 -14.49 -0.51
N VAL A 6 -11.12 -14.85 0.23
CA VAL A 6 -10.91 -14.36 1.60
C VAL A 6 -9.99 -13.16 1.56
N VAL A 7 -10.35 -12.07 2.25
CA VAL A 7 -9.57 -10.82 2.26
C VAL A 7 -9.20 -10.46 3.69
N THR A 8 -7.92 -10.49 4.02
CA THR A 8 -7.41 -9.91 5.28
C THR A 8 -7.11 -8.43 5.07
N GLY A 9 -7.27 -7.60 6.10
CA GLY A 9 -7.14 -6.15 5.93
C GLY A 9 -8.27 -5.51 5.12
N ALA A 10 -9.43 -6.17 5.04
CA ALA A 10 -10.60 -5.74 4.28
C ALA A 10 -11.13 -4.34 4.63
N THR A 11 -10.93 -3.88 5.88
CA THR A 11 -11.32 -2.55 6.35
C THR A 11 -10.29 -1.46 6.06
N GLY A 12 -9.12 -1.84 5.54
CA GLY A 12 -8.05 -0.91 5.14
C GLY A 12 -8.36 -0.15 3.86
N PHE A 13 -7.46 0.75 3.47
CA PHE A 13 -7.61 1.60 2.29
C PHE A 13 -7.84 0.77 1.00
N ILE A 14 -6.89 -0.09 0.62
CA ILE A 14 -7.02 -0.94 -0.57
C ILE A 14 -8.14 -1.97 -0.38
N GLY A 15 -8.26 -2.54 0.83
CA GLY A 15 -9.22 -3.59 1.15
C GLY A 15 -10.67 -3.20 0.90
N ARG A 16 -11.06 -1.97 1.24
CA ARG A 16 -12.43 -1.46 0.99
C ARG A 16 -12.75 -1.36 -0.50
N HIS A 17 -11.81 -0.89 -1.30
CA HIS A 17 -11.97 -0.82 -2.76
C HIS A 17 -12.03 -2.22 -3.38
N LEU A 18 -11.16 -3.14 -2.93
CA LEU A 18 -11.14 -4.51 -3.42
C LEU A 18 -12.45 -5.24 -3.10
N THR A 19 -12.89 -5.20 -1.85
CA THR A 19 -14.12 -5.88 -1.43
C THR A 19 -15.35 -5.35 -2.15
N ALA A 20 -15.42 -4.03 -2.39
CA ALA A 20 -16.49 -3.42 -3.18
C ALA A 20 -16.50 -3.90 -4.63
N LEU A 21 -15.31 -3.98 -5.29
CA LEU A 21 -15.19 -4.50 -6.65
C LEU A 21 -15.63 -5.97 -6.72
N LEU A 22 -15.11 -6.82 -5.83
CA LEU A 22 -15.40 -8.26 -5.84
C LEU A 22 -16.88 -8.55 -5.55
N ALA A 23 -17.49 -7.84 -4.60
CA ALA A 23 -18.92 -7.94 -4.31
C ALA A 23 -19.78 -7.50 -5.49
N ALA A 24 -19.43 -6.40 -6.18
CA ALA A 24 -20.13 -5.94 -7.38
C ALA A 24 -20.05 -6.95 -8.54
N ARG A 25 -19.03 -7.82 -8.56
CA ARG A 25 -18.89 -8.93 -9.52
C ARG A 25 -19.60 -10.22 -9.09
N GLY A 26 -20.31 -10.22 -7.95
CA GLY A 26 -21.00 -11.41 -7.43
C GLY A 26 -20.05 -12.49 -6.88
N ILE A 27 -18.82 -12.14 -6.54
CA ILE A 27 -17.84 -13.05 -5.92
C ILE A 27 -18.21 -13.21 -4.44
N ASP A 28 -18.16 -14.44 -3.91
CA ASP A 28 -18.33 -14.71 -2.48
C ASP A 28 -17.09 -14.19 -1.73
N VAL A 29 -17.23 -13.04 -1.06
CA VAL A 29 -16.13 -12.38 -0.34
C VAL A 29 -16.27 -12.59 1.17
N ARG A 30 -15.25 -13.21 1.76
CA ARG A 30 -15.12 -13.34 3.20
C ARG A 30 -14.09 -12.33 3.71
N ALA A 31 -14.55 -11.33 4.47
CA ALA A 31 -13.73 -10.26 5.03
C ALA A 31 -13.22 -10.64 6.42
N ILE A 32 -11.90 -10.82 6.58
CA ILE A 32 -11.28 -11.04 7.88
C ILE A 32 -11.01 -9.70 8.54
N ILE A 33 -11.64 -9.49 9.69
CA ILE A 33 -11.55 -8.25 10.48
C ILE A 33 -11.00 -8.60 11.86
N ARG A 34 -10.10 -7.79 12.39
CA ARG A 34 -9.60 -7.99 13.76
C ARG A 34 -10.75 -7.95 14.77
N PRO A 35 -10.71 -8.77 15.84
CA PRO A 35 -11.78 -8.83 16.84
C PRO A 35 -12.11 -7.47 17.47
N ASP A 36 -11.08 -6.65 17.73
CA ASP A 36 -11.12 -5.32 18.34
C ASP A 36 -11.40 -4.17 17.35
N SER A 37 -11.59 -4.47 16.08
CA SER A 37 -11.78 -3.45 15.05
C SER A 37 -13.15 -2.77 15.21
N LEU A 38 -13.12 -1.45 15.34
CA LEU A 38 -14.32 -0.58 15.35
C LEU A 38 -14.74 -0.14 13.93
N HIS A 39 -13.99 -0.53 12.91
CA HIS A 39 -14.35 -0.17 11.54
C HIS A 39 -15.57 -0.97 11.07
N ALA A 40 -16.48 -0.28 10.37
CA ALA A 40 -17.59 -0.92 9.70
C ALA A 40 -17.13 -2.00 8.72
N ALA A 41 -17.84 -3.10 8.71
CA ALA A 41 -17.61 -4.17 7.74
C ALA A 41 -17.87 -3.67 6.31
N PRO A 42 -17.09 -4.12 5.32
CA PRO A 42 -17.39 -3.81 3.93
C PRO A 42 -18.74 -4.39 3.52
N ALA A 43 -19.57 -3.60 2.83
CA ALA A 43 -20.87 -4.04 2.33
C ALA A 43 -20.72 -5.21 1.35
N GLY A 44 -21.70 -6.11 1.33
CA GLY A 44 -21.74 -7.25 0.41
C GLY A 44 -20.69 -8.34 0.72
N THR A 45 -20.17 -8.38 1.95
CA THR A 45 -19.19 -9.39 2.37
C THR A 45 -19.67 -10.19 3.57
N THR A 46 -19.26 -11.47 3.65
CA THR A 46 -19.37 -12.27 4.88
C THR A 46 -18.23 -11.89 5.83
N VAL A 47 -18.56 -11.44 7.03
CA VAL A 47 -17.56 -11.00 8.01
C VAL A 47 -17.15 -12.13 8.93
N VAL A 48 -15.83 -12.32 9.07
CA VAL A 48 -15.23 -13.21 10.08
C VAL A 48 -14.30 -12.38 10.97
N ARG A 49 -14.55 -12.37 12.28
CA ARG A 49 -13.68 -11.71 13.26
C ARG A 49 -12.63 -12.70 13.74
N ALA A 50 -11.40 -12.53 13.25
CA ALA A 50 -10.30 -13.43 13.58
C ALA A 50 -8.98 -12.66 13.75
N PRO A 51 -8.16 -12.98 14.76
CA PRO A 51 -6.77 -12.55 14.81
C PRO A 51 -5.94 -13.32 13.77
N LEU A 52 -4.74 -12.81 13.43
CA LEU A 52 -3.81 -13.50 12.54
C LEU A 52 -3.04 -14.60 13.32
N VAL A 53 -3.76 -15.63 13.76
CA VAL A 53 -3.20 -16.83 14.43
C VAL A 53 -3.70 -18.09 13.73
N ALA A 54 -2.90 -19.16 13.74
CA ALA A 54 -3.14 -20.36 12.95
C ALA A 54 -4.53 -20.94 13.14
N SER A 55 -4.93 -21.23 14.37
CA SER A 55 -6.22 -21.89 14.69
C SER A 55 -7.44 -21.07 14.21
N ALA A 56 -7.38 -19.75 14.31
CA ALA A 56 -8.47 -18.88 13.87
C ALA A 56 -8.53 -18.76 12.33
N LEU A 57 -7.37 -18.80 11.65
CA LEU A 57 -7.30 -18.69 10.20
C LEU A 57 -7.61 -19.99 9.47
N GLU A 58 -7.36 -21.16 10.05
CA GLU A 58 -7.73 -22.45 9.47
C GLU A 58 -9.24 -22.53 9.23
N GLU A 59 -10.05 -22.20 10.22
CA GLU A 59 -11.50 -22.12 10.06
C GLU A 59 -11.92 -21.01 9.10
N ALA A 60 -11.33 -19.82 9.27
CA ALA A 60 -11.67 -18.64 8.45
C ALA A 60 -11.36 -18.84 6.97
N PHE A 61 -10.36 -19.65 6.60
CA PHE A 61 -9.96 -19.91 5.22
C PHE A 61 -10.60 -21.17 4.62
N SER A 62 -11.35 -21.92 5.41
CA SER A 62 -12.02 -23.16 4.93
C SER A 62 -12.85 -22.88 3.68
N GLY A 63 -12.62 -23.68 2.63
CA GLY A 63 -13.30 -23.58 1.34
C GLY A 63 -12.95 -22.33 0.53
N ALA A 64 -11.88 -21.60 0.85
CA ALA A 64 -11.40 -20.50 0.05
C ALA A 64 -10.66 -20.99 -1.20
N ASP A 65 -10.93 -20.37 -2.36
CA ASP A 65 -10.14 -20.56 -3.58
C ASP A 65 -8.89 -19.68 -3.59
N THR A 66 -9.04 -18.45 -3.04
CA THR A 66 -7.96 -17.46 -2.99
C THR A 66 -8.02 -16.66 -1.69
N VAL A 67 -6.86 -16.42 -1.11
CA VAL A 67 -6.65 -15.49 0.02
C VAL A 67 -5.90 -14.27 -0.50
N VAL A 68 -6.47 -13.07 -0.30
CA VAL A 68 -5.79 -11.80 -0.57
C VAL A 68 -5.34 -11.20 0.76
N HIS A 69 -4.03 -11.13 0.96
CA HIS A 69 -3.44 -10.65 2.20
C HIS A 69 -3.03 -9.18 2.09
N LEU A 70 -3.92 -8.30 2.57
CA LEU A 70 -3.74 -6.84 2.64
C LEU A 70 -3.42 -6.35 4.07
N ALA A 71 -3.60 -7.22 5.07
CA ALA A 71 -3.29 -6.83 6.45
C ALA A 71 -1.80 -6.53 6.59
N GLY A 72 -1.49 -5.40 7.19
CA GLY A 72 -0.11 -4.97 7.41
C GLY A 72 -0.06 -3.63 8.11
N VAL A 73 1.09 -3.33 8.71
CA VAL A 73 1.39 -2.07 9.36
C VAL A 73 2.35 -1.28 8.49
N VAL A 74 1.93 -0.06 8.10
CA VAL A 74 2.75 0.87 7.31
C VAL A 74 3.49 1.87 8.19
N ARG A 75 2.91 2.18 9.37
CA ARG A 75 3.48 3.11 10.34
C ARG A 75 3.38 2.49 11.73
N ALA A 76 4.50 2.39 12.42
CA ALA A 76 4.60 1.86 13.77
C ALA A 76 5.53 2.71 14.62
N LEU A 77 5.30 2.73 15.95
CA LEU A 77 6.16 3.43 16.90
C LEU A 77 7.49 2.70 17.11
N GLY A 78 7.50 1.39 17.00
CA GLY A 78 8.66 0.52 17.13
C GLY A 78 8.78 -0.49 16.00
N ASP A 79 9.96 -1.11 15.87
CA ASP A 79 10.22 -2.09 14.81
C ASP A 79 9.53 -3.42 15.07
N ASP A 80 9.28 -3.77 16.34
CA ASP A 80 8.60 -5.01 16.75
C ASP A 80 7.20 -5.15 16.12
N ALA A 81 6.45 -4.03 16.04
CA ALA A 81 5.12 -4.06 15.43
C ALA A 81 5.17 -4.43 13.94
N TYR A 82 6.24 -4.05 13.23
CA TYR A 82 6.45 -4.50 11.85
C TYR A 82 6.75 -6.00 11.80
N THR A 83 7.58 -6.52 12.70
CA THR A 83 7.91 -7.95 12.75
C THR A 83 6.68 -8.78 13.05
N VAL A 84 5.93 -8.42 14.10
CA VAL A 84 4.74 -9.17 14.51
C VAL A 84 3.67 -9.23 13.40
N VAL A 85 3.39 -8.09 12.74
CA VAL A 85 2.28 -8.05 11.79
C VAL A 85 2.72 -8.38 10.37
N ASN A 86 3.82 -7.76 9.88
CA ASN A 86 4.22 -7.88 8.48
C ASN A 86 5.03 -9.15 8.20
N VAL A 87 5.65 -9.75 9.21
CA VAL A 87 6.45 -10.98 9.04
C VAL A 87 5.70 -12.18 9.60
N GLU A 88 5.50 -12.24 10.93
CA GLU A 88 4.86 -13.39 11.57
C GLU A 88 3.39 -13.53 11.17
N GLY A 89 2.65 -12.42 11.12
CA GLY A 89 1.26 -12.43 10.63
C GLY A 89 1.17 -12.92 9.18
N THR A 90 2.10 -12.50 8.31
CA THR A 90 2.16 -12.96 6.92
C THR A 90 2.52 -14.44 6.85
N ARG A 91 3.45 -14.94 7.66
CA ARG A 91 3.82 -16.37 7.73
C ARG A 91 2.60 -17.22 8.08
N VAL A 92 1.89 -16.84 9.14
CA VAL A 92 0.68 -17.57 9.58
C VAL A 92 -0.40 -17.58 8.48
N VAL A 93 -0.60 -16.47 7.80
CA VAL A 93 -1.55 -16.39 6.66
C VAL A 93 -1.12 -17.29 5.51
N ALA A 94 0.17 -17.36 5.20
CA ALA A 94 0.69 -18.20 4.12
C ALA A 94 0.53 -19.70 4.44
N GLU A 95 0.82 -20.10 5.67
CA GLU A 95 0.64 -21.48 6.15
C GLU A 95 -0.86 -21.88 6.14
N ALA A 96 -1.74 -21.00 6.63
CA ALA A 96 -3.19 -21.24 6.62
C ALA A 96 -3.76 -21.32 5.20
N ALA A 97 -3.30 -20.46 4.28
CA ALA A 97 -3.70 -20.50 2.87
C ALA A 97 -3.27 -21.83 2.21
N ARG A 98 -2.04 -22.30 2.48
CA ARG A 98 -1.57 -23.61 2.03
C ARG A 98 -2.42 -24.75 2.60
N ALA A 99 -2.72 -24.74 3.90
CA ALA A 99 -3.55 -25.76 4.55
C ALA A 99 -4.96 -25.82 3.95
N ALA A 100 -5.53 -24.68 3.57
CA ALA A 100 -6.81 -24.57 2.87
C ALA A 100 -6.74 -24.91 1.37
N ALA A 101 -5.57 -25.29 0.83
CA ALA A 101 -5.32 -25.45 -0.61
C ALA A 101 -5.64 -24.19 -1.44
N ALA A 102 -5.72 -23.02 -0.81
CA ALA A 102 -6.02 -21.75 -1.44
C ALA A 102 -4.76 -21.12 -2.06
N ARG A 103 -4.94 -20.32 -3.12
CA ARG A 103 -3.90 -19.43 -3.63
C ARG A 103 -3.73 -18.24 -2.68
N LEU A 104 -2.51 -17.73 -2.52
CA LEU A 104 -2.23 -16.52 -1.77
C LEU A 104 -1.80 -15.38 -2.71
N ILE A 105 -2.50 -14.26 -2.64
CA ILE A 105 -2.06 -12.98 -3.22
C ILE A 105 -1.59 -12.12 -2.06
N HIS A 106 -0.27 -11.91 -1.95
CA HIS A 106 0.33 -11.08 -0.90
C HIS A 106 0.59 -9.67 -1.42
N ILE A 107 0.05 -8.66 -0.72
CA ILE A 107 0.33 -7.26 -1.06
C ILE A 107 1.53 -6.78 -0.25
N SER A 108 2.66 -6.70 -0.94
CA SER A 108 3.92 -6.15 -0.45
C SER A 108 4.01 -4.64 -0.71
N SER A 109 5.16 -4.13 -1.09
CA SER A 109 5.40 -2.72 -1.43
C SER A 109 6.66 -2.57 -2.29
N LEU A 110 6.72 -1.54 -3.12
CA LEU A 110 7.97 -1.13 -3.79
C LEU A 110 9.09 -0.81 -2.78
N ALA A 111 8.74 -0.41 -1.55
CA ALA A 111 9.69 -0.21 -0.46
C ALA A 111 10.51 -1.47 -0.11
N ALA A 112 10.00 -2.68 -0.38
CA ALA A 112 10.74 -3.94 -0.23
C ALA A 112 11.89 -4.06 -1.23
N ALA A 113 11.73 -3.51 -2.44
CA ALA A 113 12.79 -3.50 -3.45
C ALA A 113 13.86 -2.44 -3.16
N GLY A 114 13.49 -1.33 -2.51
CA GLY A 114 14.37 -0.22 -2.18
C GLY A 114 14.33 0.92 -3.19
N PRO A 115 15.12 2.00 -2.95
CA PRO A 115 15.13 3.19 -3.78
C PRO A 115 15.71 2.94 -5.18
N ALA A 116 15.29 3.76 -6.13
CA ALA A 116 15.81 3.82 -7.49
C ALA A 116 15.39 5.13 -8.15
N SER A 117 16.23 5.65 -9.04
CA SER A 117 15.93 6.86 -9.82
C SER A 117 15.13 6.57 -11.08
N ALA A 118 14.64 7.61 -11.74
CA ALA A 118 13.97 7.49 -13.03
C ALA A 118 14.92 7.04 -14.15
N ALA A 119 16.21 7.34 -14.03
CA ALA A 119 17.23 6.92 -14.99
C ALA A 119 17.58 5.42 -14.88
N ALA A 120 17.41 4.85 -13.70
CA ALA A 120 17.69 3.43 -13.41
C ALA A 120 16.55 2.83 -12.56
N PRO A 121 15.36 2.63 -13.16
CA PRO A 121 14.19 2.09 -12.42
C PRO A 121 14.42 0.63 -12.03
N ARG A 122 13.94 0.27 -10.84
CA ARG A 122 13.96 -1.13 -10.36
C ARG A 122 13.22 -2.08 -11.28
N SER A 123 13.81 -3.24 -11.49
CA SER A 123 13.18 -4.43 -12.05
C SER A 123 12.93 -5.46 -10.95
N GLU A 124 11.98 -6.37 -11.15
CA GLU A 124 11.70 -7.45 -10.20
C GLU A 124 12.85 -8.45 -10.05
N SER A 125 13.76 -8.49 -11.02
CA SER A 125 14.97 -9.33 -10.99
C SER A 125 16.14 -8.70 -10.22
N ASP A 126 16.04 -7.42 -9.88
CA ASP A 126 17.12 -6.74 -9.14
C ASP A 126 17.16 -7.20 -7.69
N PRO A 127 18.35 -7.38 -7.10
CA PRO A 127 18.49 -7.69 -5.68
C PRO A 127 17.79 -6.62 -4.82
N PRO A 128 16.88 -6.99 -3.90
CA PRO A 128 16.21 -6.03 -3.07
C PRO A 128 17.18 -5.35 -2.08
N ASN A 129 17.02 -4.04 -1.89
CA ASN A 129 17.81 -3.23 -0.97
C ASN A 129 16.93 -2.23 -0.20
N PRO A 130 16.04 -2.70 0.71
CA PRO A 130 15.10 -1.86 1.42
C PRO A 130 15.78 -0.88 2.36
N LEU A 131 15.38 0.40 2.28
CA LEU A 131 15.98 1.50 3.04
C LEU A 131 15.48 1.55 4.50
N THR A 132 14.22 1.23 4.74
CA THR A 132 13.54 1.45 6.02
C THR A 132 13.13 0.15 6.71
N ALA A 133 12.84 0.19 8.02
CA ALA A 133 12.30 -0.95 8.76
C ALA A 133 11.00 -1.47 8.14
N TYR A 134 10.14 -0.58 7.62
CA TYR A 134 8.95 -0.98 6.87
C TYR A 134 9.31 -1.78 5.62
N GLY A 135 10.19 -1.25 4.76
CA GLY A 135 10.63 -1.98 3.56
C GLY A 135 11.27 -3.33 3.88
N LYS A 136 12.12 -3.37 4.91
CA LYS A 136 12.74 -4.62 5.40
C LYS A 136 11.70 -5.62 5.89
N SER A 137 10.68 -5.18 6.62
CA SER A 137 9.59 -6.05 7.11
C SER A 137 8.73 -6.59 5.96
N LYS A 138 8.47 -5.77 4.92
CA LYS A 138 7.74 -6.25 3.73
C LYS A 138 8.55 -7.30 2.97
N LEU A 139 9.85 -7.10 2.79
CA LEU A 139 10.74 -8.11 2.19
C LEU A 139 10.79 -9.40 3.02
N ALA A 140 10.89 -9.29 4.34
CA ALA A 140 10.87 -10.47 5.21
C ALA A 140 9.51 -11.21 5.15
N GLY A 141 8.40 -10.48 5.02
CA GLY A 141 7.08 -11.06 4.76
C GLY A 141 7.00 -11.80 3.41
N GLU A 142 7.63 -11.26 2.37
CA GLU A 142 7.75 -11.96 1.08
C GLU A 142 8.52 -13.28 1.21
N HIS A 143 9.63 -13.28 1.96
CA HIS A 143 10.39 -14.49 2.25
C HIS A 143 9.54 -15.51 3.05
N ALA A 144 8.74 -15.04 4.00
CA ALA A 144 7.82 -15.91 4.73
C ALA A 144 6.79 -16.58 3.81
N VAL A 145 6.28 -15.87 2.79
CA VAL A 145 5.38 -16.44 1.77
C VAL A 145 6.12 -17.48 0.90
N THR A 146 7.27 -17.10 0.36
CA THR A 146 8.00 -17.93 -0.62
C THR A 146 8.63 -19.18 0.01
N SER A 147 8.84 -19.19 1.33
CA SER A 147 9.37 -20.36 2.06
C SER A 147 8.34 -21.47 2.30
N VAL A 148 7.03 -21.21 2.12
CA VAL A 148 5.98 -22.19 2.32
C VAL A 148 5.88 -23.14 1.12
N THR A 149 6.45 -24.32 1.26
CA THR A 149 6.46 -25.34 0.21
C THR A 149 5.03 -25.76 -0.19
N GLY A 150 4.76 -25.80 -1.48
CA GLY A 150 3.46 -26.20 -2.04
C GLY A 150 2.39 -25.10 -2.03
N LEU A 151 2.69 -23.91 -1.53
CA LEU A 151 1.78 -22.76 -1.64
C LEU A 151 1.83 -22.19 -3.07
N ARG A 152 0.67 -21.98 -3.67
CA ARG A 152 0.54 -21.15 -4.88
C ARG A 152 0.43 -19.69 -4.48
N TRP A 153 1.34 -18.84 -4.91
CA TRP A 153 1.38 -17.46 -4.47
C TRP A 153 1.68 -16.48 -5.61
N THR A 154 1.20 -15.27 -5.44
CA THR A 154 1.62 -14.09 -6.22
C THR A 154 1.92 -12.96 -5.23
N ILE A 155 3.02 -12.26 -5.43
CA ILE A 155 3.40 -11.09 -4.62
C ILE A 155 3.27 -9.84 -5.49
N LEU A 156 2.43 -8.91 -5.06
CA LEU A 156 2.31 -7.61 -5.70
C LEU A 156 3.06 -6.55 -4.87
N ARG A 157 3.92 -5.78 -5.52
CA ARG A 157 4.69 -4.66 -4.94
C ARG A 157 4.17 -3.33 -5.47
N PRO A 158 3.10 -2.74 -4.91
CA PRO A 158 2.63 -1.43 -5.33
C PRO A 158 3.65 -0.34 -5.04
N GLY A 159 3.71 0.66 -5.93
CA GLY A 159 4.35 1.94 -5.67
C GLY A 159 3.59 2.77 -4.64
N VAL A 160 3.64 4.09 -4.76
CA VAL A 160 2.87 4.99 -3.87
C VAL A 160 1.40 4.93 -4.25
N VAL A 161 0.60 4.23 -3.43
CA VAL A 161 -0.84 4.09 -3.67
C VAL A 161 -1.58 5.32 -3.17
N TYR A 162 -2.43 5.91 -4.00
CA TYR A 162 -3.25 7.06 -3.67
C TYR A 162 -4.68 6.90 -4.23
N GLY A 163 -5.59 7.75 -3.81
CA GLY A 163 -6.98 7.72 -4.30
C GLY A 163 -8.02 8.01 -3.20
N PRO A 164 -9.31 7.90 -3.52
CA PRO A 164 -10.40 8.08 -2.58
C PRO A 164 -10.23 7.23 -1.31
N GLY A 165 -10.23 7.88 -0.12
CA GLY A 165 -10.04 7.21 1.17
C GLY A 165 -8.60 7.10 1.66
N ASP A 166 -7.60 7.57 0.89
CA ASP A 166 -6.22 7.63 1.34
C ASP A 166 -6.05 8.65 2.49
N ARG A 167 -5.42 8.20 3.58
CA ARG A 167 -5.07 9.05 4.73
C ARG A 167 -3.61 9.49 4.71
N ALA A 168 -2.77 8.85 3.91
CA ALA A 168 -1.34 9.11 3.93
C ALA A 168 -0.99 10.46 3.29
N MET A 169 -1.66 10.81 2.20
CA MET A 169 -1.45 12.08 1.50
C MET A 169 -2.34 13.22 2.01
N LEU A 170 -3.38 12.95 2.79
CA LEU A 170 -4.31 13.96 3.32
C LEU A 170 -3.60 15.18 3.98
N PRO A 171 -2.51 15.03 4.77
CA PRO A 171 -1.80 16.17 5.33
C PRO A 171 -1.27 17.16 4.26
N LEU A 172 -0.80 16.67 3.11
CA LEU A 172 -0.34 17.54 2.02
C LEU A 172 -1.50 18.35 1.41
N PHE A 173 -2.66 17.71 1.22
CA PHE A 173 -3.86 18.39 0.74
C PHE A 173 -4.33 19.46 1.72
N ARG A 174 -4.28 19.20 3.04
CA ARG A 174 -4.61 20.18 4.07
C ARG A 174 -3.65 21.36 4.06
N LEU A 175 -2.35 21.10 3.94
CA LEU A 175 -1.33 22.16 3.81
C LEU A 175 -1.57 22.99 2.55
N ALA A 176 -1.93 22.38 1.43
CA ALA A 176 -2.29 23.09 0.21
C ALA A 176 -3.50 24.03 0.42
N THR A 177 -4.51 23.62 1.20
CA THR A 177 -5.64 24.51 1.53
C THR A 177 -5.23 25.72 2.40
N TRP A 178 -4.13 25.60 3.13
CA TRP A 178 -3.54 26.69 3.94
C TRP A 178 -2.52 27.53 3.15
N GLY A 179 -2.35 27.24 1.87
CA GLY A 179 -1.49 28.03 0.98
C GLY A 179 -0.01 27.64 0.99
N ILE A 180 0.38 26.51 1.61
CA ILE A 180 1.78 26.08 1.74
C ILE A 180 1.93 24.61 1.37
N LEU A 181 2.89 24.30 0.49
CA LEU A 181 3.30 22.93 0.17
C LEU A 181 4.82 22.76 0.42
N PRO A 182 5.22 22.05 1.47
CA PRO A 182 6.64 21.84 1.76
C PRO A 182 7.25 20.85 0.76
N MET A 183 8.33 21.24 0.11
CA MET A 183 9.16 20.39 -0.72
C MET A 183 10.37 19.96 0.08
N ILE A 184 10.42 18.67 0.44
CA ILE A 184 11.50 18.04 1.21
C ILE A 184 12.31 17.18 0.25
N GLY A 185 13.65 17.25 0.37
CA GLY A 185 14.56 16.47 -0.48
C GLY A 185 14.76 17.11 -1.86
N TRP A 186 14.95 16.25 -2.87
CA TRP A 186 15.27 16.66 -4.23
C TRP A 186 13.97 16.90 -5.01
N SER A 187 13.91 17.99 -5.75
CA SER A 187 12.72 18.36 -6.54
C SER A 187 12.44 17.39 -7.70
N ASP A 188 13.47 16.75 -8.19
CA ASP A 188 13.53 15.83 -9.31
C ASP A 188 13.57 14.34 -8.88
N ALA A 189 13.62 14.07 -7.56
CA ALA A 189 13.39 12.72 -7.06
C ALA A 189 12.05 12.19 -7.59
N ALA A 190 12.07 11.02 -8.24
CA ALA A 190 10.91 10.49 -8.93
C ALA A 190 10.32 9.28 -8.19
N TYR A 191 9.01 9.11 -8.34
CA TYR A 191 8.26 8.06 -7.67
C TYR A 191 7.28 7.40 -8.63
N THR A 192 7.14 6.09 -8.53
CA THR A 192 6.05 5.36 -9.18
C THR A 192 4.80 5.47 -8.33
N PHE A 193 3.82 6.23 -8.81
CA PHE A 193 2.49 6.32 -8.21
C PHE A 193 1.54 5.32 -8.85
N VAL A 194 0.50 4.96 -8.13
CA VAL A 194 -0.58 4.13 -8.67
C VAL A 194 -1.91 4.48 -7.98
N HIS A 195 -2.94 4.69 -8.76
CA HIS A 195 -4.29 4.89 -8.22
C HIS A 195 -4.83 3.59 -7.61
N VAL A 196 -5.56 3.69 -6.50
CA VAL A 196 -6.09 2.52 -5.79
C VAL A 196 -6.99 1.64 -6.68
N GLY A 197 -7.70 2.24 -7.62
CA GLY A 197 -8.50 1.52 -8.62
C GLY A 197 -7.66 0.59 -9.50
N ASP A 198 -6.46 1.04 -9.91
CA ASP A 198 -5.53 0.23 -10.70
C ASP A 198 -4.90 -0.89 -9.87
N VAL A 199 -4.58 -0.64 -8.60
CA VAL A 199 -4.12 -1.68 -7.66
C VAL A 199 -5.18 -2.77 -7.51
N VAL A 200 -6.44 -2.38 -7.34
CA VAL A 200 -7.56 -3.33 -7.18
C VAL A 200 -7.76 -4.14 -8.46
N ARG A 201 -7.62 -3.54 -9.65
CA ARG A 201 -7.65 -4.27 -10.93
C ARG A 201 -6.49 -5.27 -11.06
N ALA A 202 -5.29 -4.91 -10.61
CA ALA A 202 -4.14 -5.82 -10.59
C ALA A 202 -4.37 -7.01 -9.65
N ILE A 203 -4.95 -6.78 -8.46
CA ILE A 203 -5.30 -7.86 -7.52
C ILE A 203 -6.35 -8.77 -8.13
N ASP A 204 -7.40 -8.20 -8.73
CA ASP A 204 -8.48 -8.95 -9.39
C ASP A 204 -7.95 -9.84 -10.52
N ALA A 205 -7.06 -9.32 -11.37
CA ALA A 205 -6.41 -10.11 -12.41
C ALA A 205 -5.52 -11.23 -11.85
N ALA A 206 -4.85 -11.00 -10.70
CA ALA A 206 -4.04 -12.02 -10.04
C ALA A 206 -4.90 -13.16 -9.43
N ILE A 207 -6.16 -12.90 -9.06
CA ILE A 207 -7.10 -13.93 -8.58
C ILE A 207 -7.31 -15.03 -9.63
N ASP A 208 -7.19 -14.73 -10.92
CA ASP A 208 -7.34 -15.71 -11.99
C ASP A 208 -6.17 -16.70 -12.13
N GLY A 209 -5.05 -16.48 -11.45
CA GLY A 209 -3.98 -17.46 -11.25
C GLY A 209 -2.92 -17.56 -12.33
N ARG A 210 -2.86 -16.58 -13.23
CA ARG A 210 -1.88 -16.55 -14.33
C ARG A 210 -0.45 -16.17 -13.87
N SER A 211 -0.30 -15.76 -12.60
CA SER A 211 0.93 -15.20 -12.03
C SER A 211 1.46 -15.96 -10.83
N ASP A 212 1.14 -17.27 -10.72
CA ASP A 212 1.67 -18.09 -9.63
C ASP A 212 3.20 -18.15 -9.68
N GLY A 213 3.84 -17.87 -8.53
CA GLY A 213 5.29 -17.81 -8.39
C GLY A 213 5.92 -16.48 -8.83
N ASP A 214 5.12 -15.48 -9.21
CA ASP A 214 5.63 -14.19 -9.66
C ASP A 214 5.62 -13.12 -8.56
N ILE A 215 6.67 -12.27 -8.60
CA ILE A 215 6.69 -10.97 -7.96
C ILE A 215 6.44 -9.93 -9.04
N ILE A 216 5.51 -9.00 -8.83
CA ILE A 216 5.08 -8.03 -9.85
C ILE A 216 4.99 -6.64 -9.23
N PHE A 217 5.67 -5.67 -9.82
CA PHE A 217 5.48 -4.26 -9.48
C PHE A 217 4.14 -3.75 -10.01
N VAL A 218 3.45 -2.96 -9.19
CA VAL A 218 2.17 -2.35 -9.56
C VAL A 218 2.31 -0.84 -9.51
N GLY A 219 2.26 -0.19 -10.65
CA GLY A 219 2.49 1.23 -10.77
C GLY A 219 2.01 1.80 -12.10
N HIS A 220 1.83 3.11 -12.15
CA HIS A 220 1.61 3.82 -13.40
C HIS A 220 2.95 3.85 -14.19
N PRO A 221 2.94 3.62 -15.51
CA PRO A 221 4.16 3.53 -16.31
C PRO A 221 4.98 4.83 -16.36
N ARG A 222 4.32 5.98 -16.14
CA ARG A 222 4.98 7.28 -16.05
C ARG A 222 5.32 7.61 -14.59
N PRO A 223 6.60 7.68 -14.20
CA PRO A 223 6.99 8.15 -12.87
C PRO A 223 6.72 9.65 -12.74
N VAL A 224 6.54 10.11 -11.50
CA VAL A 224 6.19 11.50 -11.16
C VAL A 224 7.26 12.07 -10.24
N THR A 225 7.73 13.29 -10.52
CA THR A 225 8.72 13.98 -9.67
C THR A 225 8.10 14.54 -8.40
N ALA A 226 8.93 14.78 -7.37
CA ALA A 226 8.50 15.40 -6.11
C ALA A 226 7.90 16.80 -6.35
N ARG A 227 8.40 17.56 -7.31
CA ARG A 227 7.83 18.85 -7.70
C ARG A 227 6.46 18.66 -8.35
N GLU A 228 6.37 17.78 -9.32
CA GLU A 228 5.16 17.56 -10.10
C GLU A 228 4.00 17.09 -9.21
N ILE A 229 4.22 16.16 -8.24
CA ILE A 229 3.16 15.74 -7.32
C ILE A 229 2.61 16.92 -6.49
N LEU A 230 3.47 17.84 -6.04
CA LEU A 230 3.02 19.01 -5.27
C LEU A 230 2.26 20.01 -6.16
N GLU A 231 2.68 20.20 -7.41
CA GLU A 231 1.98 21.04 -8.38
C GLU A 231 0.60 20.48 -8.74
N GLU A 232 0.48 19.17 -8.94
CA GLU A 232 -0.79 18.51 -9.21
C GLU A 232 -1.72 18.50 -7.97
N ILE A 233 -1.19 18.35 -6.75
CA ILE A 233 -1.98 18.54 -5.52
C ILE A 233 -2.52 19.95 -5.42
N ARG A 234 -1.69 20.97 -5.70
CA ARG A 234 -2.11 22.38 -5.73
C ARG A 234 -3.24 22.60 -6.74
N ALA A 235 -3.08 22.05 -7.95
CA ALA A 235 -4.08 22.15 -9.01
C ALA A 235 -5.39 21.46 -8.61
N ALA A 236 -5.33 20.26 -8.05
CA ALA A 236 -6.51 19.50 -7.61
C ALA A 236 -7.26 20.19 -6.47
N VAL A 237 -6.56 20.81 -5.52
CA VAL A 237 -7.18 21.57 -4.43
C VAL A 237 -7.85 22.87 -4.96
N GLY A 238 -7.34 23.46 -6.05
CA GLY A 238 -7.90 24.63 -6.67
C GLY A 238 -7.73 25.92 -5.85
N ARG A 239 -6.72 25.97 -4.97
CA ARG A 239 -6.36 27.16 -4.17
C ARG A 239 -4.90 27.54 -4.40
N PRO A 240 -4.57 28.84 -4.34
CA PRO A 240 -3.18 29.27 -4.37
C PRO A 240 -2.39 28.65 -3.22
N ALA A 241 -1.26 28.02 -3.54
CA ALA A 241 -0.34 27.48 -2.56
C ALA A 241 1.11 27.64 -3.06
N PHE A 242 1.99 28.07 -2.15
CA PHE A 242 3.41 28.26 -2.46
C PHE A 242 4.18 26.95 -2.19
N LEU A 243 4.98 26.54 -3.15
CA LEU A 243 5.94 25.46 -2.94
C LEU A 243 7.15 26.02 -2.16
N VAL A 244 7.30 25.59 -0.93
CA VAL A 244 8.36 26.06 -0.03
C VAL A 244 9.41 24.98 0.13
N ARG A 245 10.63 25.25 -0.36
CA ARG A 245 11.74 24.33 -0.18
C ARG A 245 12.18 24.30 1.29
N VAL A 246 12.14 23.14 1.90
CA VAL A 246 12.59 22.90 3.28
C VAL A 246 14.08 22.59 3.28
N PRO A 247 14.95 23.46 3.85
CA PRO A 247 16.38 23.17 3.98
C PRO A 247 16.62 21.86 4.77
N ALA A 248 17.58 21.05 4.34
CA ALA A 248 17.84 19.74 4.94
C ALA A 248 18.06 19.80 6.47
N PRO A 249 18.80 20.76 7.05
CA PRO A 249 18.93 20.86 8.50
C PRO A 249 17.60 21.05 9.22
N LEU A 250 16.73 21.92 8.71
CA LEU A 250 15.39 22.15 9.28
C LEU A 250 14.50 20.92 9.18
N GLY A 251 14.56 20.21 8.05
CA GLY A 251 13.84 18.95 7.87
C GLY A 251 14.30 17.87 8.87
N ARG A 252 15.60 17.77 9.15
CA ARG A 252 16.15 16.85 10.16
C ARG A 252 15.66 17.19 11.56
N ILE A 253 15.67 18.48 11.93
CA ILE A 253 15.18 18.94 13.23
C ILE A 253 13.69 18.64 13.36
N ALA A 254 12.88 18.96 12.34
CA ALA A 254 11.45 18.68 12.35
C ALA A 254 11.16 17.18 12.48
N ALA A 255 11.89 16.33 11.76
CA ALA A 255 11.75 14.88 11.84
C ALA A 255 12.13 14.34 13.23
N ALA A 256 13.20 14.88 13.85
CA ALA A 256 13.61 14.51 15.20
C ALA A 256 12.61 14.95 16.27
N ALA A 257 12.09 16.17 16.15
CA ALA A 257 11.04 16.67 17.04
C ALA A 257 9.76 15.84 16.91
N SER A 258 9.40 15.44 15.68
CA SER A 258 8.26 14.57 15.42
C SER A 258 8.42 13.19 16.11
N ASP A 259 9.61 12.57 16.07
CA ASP A 259 9.88 11.32 16.80
C ASP A 259 9.69 11.47 18.31
N ALA A 260 10.07 12.61 18.89
CA ALA A 260 9.86 12.87 20.32
C ALA A 260 8.36 12.99 20.65
N VAL A 261 7.62 13.70 19.80
CA VAL A 261 6.15 13.84 19.93
C VAL A 261 5.47 12.49 19.74
N GLU A 262 5.83 11.69 18.73
CA GLU A 262 5.29 10.33 18.53
C GLU A 262 5.40 9.47 19.80
N ARG A 263 6.56 9.50 20.44
CA ARG A 263 6.79 8.77 21.71
C ARG A 263 5.91 9.27 22.84
N ALA A 264 5.73 10.59 22.93
CA ALA A 264 4.94 11.20 23.99
C ALA A 264 3.44 10.93 23.83
N ILE A 265 2.91 10.96 22.59
CA ILE A 265 1.47 10.76 22.31
C ILE A 265 1.09 9.31 22.03
N GLY A 266 2.07 8.41 21.90
CA GLY A 266 1.83 7.00 21.56
C GLY A 266 1.21 6.77 20.18
N ARG A 267 1.44 7.66 19.22
CA ARG A 267 0.86 7.58 17.86
C ARG A 267 1.86 8.02 16.79
N PRO A 268 1.96 7.28 15.65
CA PRO A 268 2.85 7.66 14.56
C PRO A 268 2.37 8.94 13.86
N LEU A 269 3.29 9.85 13.57
CA LEU A 269 3.05 11.09 12.83
C LEU A 269 3.40 10.94 11.33
N PRO A 270 2.93 11.87 10.46
CA PRO A 270 3.19 11.82 9.02
C PRO A 270 4.67 11.97 8.64
N LEU A 271 5.43 12.77 9.40
CA LEU A 271 6.86 12.98 9.21
C LEU A 271 7.60 12.49 10.45
N ASN A 272 8.58 11.63 10.27
CA ASN A 272 9.53 11.18 11.27
C ASN A 272 10.88 10.91 10.58
N ARG A 273 11.94 10.56 11.34
CA ARG A 273 13.28 10.33 10.77
C ARG A 273 13.28 9.24 9.69
N ARG A 274 12.48 8.18 9.86
CA ARG A 274 12.38 7.08 8.87
C ARG A 274 11.77 7.58 7.57
N ARG A 275 10.64 8.30 7.65
CA ARG A 275 9.99 8.89 6.48
C ARG A 275 10.85 9.98 5.84
N TYR A 276 11.55 10.76 6.65
CA TYR A 276 12.47 11.76 6.16
C TYR A 276 13.62 11.14 5.34
N ALA A 277 14.16 9.99 5.78
CA ALA A 277 15.18 9.27 5.02
C ALA A 277 14.66 8.80 3.63
N GLU A 278 13.42 8.34 3.54
CA GLU A 278 12.78 8.00 2.25
C GLU A 278 12.63 9.23 1.33
N LEU A 279 12.27 10.38 1.90
CA LEU A 279 12.14 11.63 1.13
C LEU A 279 13.48 12.22 0.67
N LEU A 280 14.59 11.83 1.30
CA LEU A 280 15.93 12.22 0.88
C LEU A 280 16.55 11.25 -0.13
N ALA A 281 15.95 10.09 -0.36
CA ALA A 281 16.41 9.16 -1.38
C ALA A 281 16.22 9.76 -2.80
N GLU A 282 16.98 9.23 -3.77
CA GLU A 282 16.90 9.65 -5.17
C GLU A 282 15.54 9.36 -5.84
N GLY A 283 14.69 8.61 -5.17
CA GLY A 283 13.35 8.25 -5.60
C GLY A 283 13.02 6.78 -5.36
N PHE A 284 11.81 6.41 -5.78
CA PHE A 284 11.32 5.03 -5.79
C PHE A 284 10.62 4.77 -7.11
N VAL A 285 11.39 4.41 -8.12
CA VAL A 285 10.89 4.13 -9.48
C VAL A 285 11.08 2.67 -9.82
N CYS A 286 10.06 2.05 -10.42
CA CYS A 286 10.13 0.68 -10.89
C CYS A 286 9.61 0.55 -12.32
N ARG A 287 10.06 -0.50 -13.02
CA ARG A 287 9.49 -0.96 -14.28
C ARG A 287 8.19 -1.68 -13.98
N VAL A 288 7.21 -1.53 -14.86
CA VAL A 288 5.87 -2.12 -14.70
C VAL A 288 5.51 -3.06 -15.87
N ASP A 289 6.51 -3.53 -16.61
CA ASP A 289 6.29 -4.38 -17.79
C ASP A 289 5.59 -5.69 -17.39
N ARG A 290 6.00 -6.32 -16.27
CA ARG A 290 5.36 -7.56 -15.80
C ARG A 290 3.90 -7.41 -15.44
N LEU A 291 3.45 -6.22 -14.99
CA LEU A 291 2.04 -5.96 -14.73
C LEU A 291 1.19 -6.20 -15.99
N ARG A 292 1.66 -5.69 -17.13
CA ARG A 292 1.02 -5.91 -18.43
C ARG A 292 1.20 -7.35 -18.91
N ASP A 293 2.44 -7.85 -18.88
CA ASP A 293 2.79 -9.11 -19.56
C ASP A 293 2.25 -10.34 -18.81
N ARG A 294 2.15 -10.29 -17.46
CA ARG A 294 1.69 -11.40 -16.62
C ARG A 294 0.21 -11.30 -16.24
N LEU A 295 -0.29 -10.07 -16.01
CA LEU A 295 -1.66 -9.85 -15.56
C LEU A 295 -2.57 -9.21 -16.62
N GLY A 296 -2.02 -8.77 -17.76
CA GLY A 296 -2.79 -8.05 -18.77
C GLY A 296 -3.31 -6.69 -18.30
N VAL A 297 -2.71 -6.12 -17.25
CA VAL A 297 -3.16 -4.88 -16.62
C VAL A 297 -2.18 -3.75 -16.92
N VAL A 298 -2.70 -2.61 -17.33
CA VAL A 298 -1.98 -1.35 -17.41
C VAL A 298 -2.64 -0.38 -16.44
N ALA A 299 -1.87 0.23 -15.54
CA ALA A 299 -2.39 1.31 -14.70
C ALA A 299 -2.68 2.52 -15.60
N ALA A 300 -3.94 2.89 -15.72
CA ALA A 300 -4.43 3.85 -16.71
C ALA A 300 -4.94 5.16 -16.10
N ILE A 301 -5.21 5.19 -14.78
CA ILE A 301 -5.68 6.41 -14.12
C ILE A 301 -4.47 7.32 -13.88
N ASP A 302 -4.42 8.41 -14.63
CA ASP A 302 -3.32 9.36 -14.51
C ASP A 302 -3.37 10.14 -13.18
N LEU A 303 -2.23 10.79 -12.83
CA LEU A 303 -2.10 11.47 -11.55
C LEU A 303 -3.13 12.56 -11.36
N ARG A 304 -3.37 13.39 -12.39
CA ARG A 304 -4.28 14.53 -12.34
C ARG A 304 -5.72 14.08 -12.11
N GLU A 305 -6.17 13.11 -12.88
CA GLU A 305 -7.50 12.53 -12.74
C GLU A 305 -7.67 11.90 -11.34
N GLY A 306 -6.73 11.05 -10.91
CA GLY A 306 -6.80 10.37 -9.63
C GLY A 306 -6.75 11.32 -8.42
N LEU A 307 -5.97 12.42 -8.50
CA LEU A 307 -5.96 13.45 -7.46
C LEU A 307 -7.27 14.25 -7.44
N ALA A 308 -7.86 14.54 -8.59
CA ALA A 308 -9.18 15.18 -8.65
C ALA A 308 -10.26 14.30 -8.00
N GLN A 309 -10.28 13.01 -8.30
CA GLN A 309 -11.16 12.03 -7.64
C GLN A 309 -10.93 11.99 -6.12
N THR A 310 -9.67 12.03 -5.69
CA THR A 310 -9.28 12.02 -4.28
C THR A 310 -9.79 13.27 -3.54
N VAL A 311 -9.60 14.46 -4.11
CA VAL A 311 -10.09 15.72 -3.52
C VAL A 311 -11.61 15.76 -3.47
N ALA A 312 -12.29 15.34 -4.54
CA ALA A 312 -13.74 15.26 -4.57
C ALA A 312 -14.27 14.35 -3.44
N TRP A 313 -13.62 13.20 -3.25
CA TRP A 313 -13.95 12.28 -2.15
C TRP A 313 -13.67 12.92 -0.77
N TYR A 314 -12.49 13.55 -0.55
CA TYR A 314 -12.17 14.20 0.73
C TYR A 314 -13.18 15.29 1.09
N ARG A 315 -13.65 16.08 0.11
CA ARG A 315 -14.66 17.12 0.32
C ARG A 315 -16.01 16.52 0.69
N ARG A 316 -16.44 15.46 -0.02
CA ARG A 316 -17.70 14.76 0.26
C ARG A 316 -17.73 14.17 1.68
N GLU A 317 -16.63 13.58 2.12
CA GLU A 317 -16.50 12.97 3.46
C GLU A 317 -16.14 13.99 4.56
N GLY A 318 -16.03 15.29 4.24
CA GLY A 318 -15.70 16.34 5.20
C GLY A 318 -14.25 16.31 5.70
N TRP A 319 -13.34 15.60 5.01
CA TRP A 319 -11.92 15.54 5.40
C TRP A 319 -11.13 16.75 4.93
N LEU A 320 -11.60 17.42 3.90
CA LEU A 320 -11.05 18.65 3.32
C LEU A 320 -12.17 19.67 3.17
N LYS A 321 -11.88 20.94 3.56
CA LYS A 321 -12.81 22.07 3.43
C LYS A 321 -12.59 22.84 2.11
#